data_eff9b4318589fb664b35548a8c4fb77a
#
_entry.id   eff9b4318589fb664b35548a8c4fb77a
#
_cell.length_a   1.000
_cell.length_b   1.000
_cell.length_c   1.000
_cell.angle_alpha   90.00
_cell.angle_beta   90.00
_cell.angle_gamma   90.00
#
_symmetry.space_group_name_H-M   'P 1'
#
loop_
_entity.id
_entity.type
_entity.pdbx_description
1 polymer ?
#
loop_
_entity_poly.entity_id
_entity_poly.type
_entity_poly.pdbx_seq_one_letter_code
_entity_poly.pdbx_strand_id
1 'polypeptide(L)'
;MPNNDFGKQVFVSFSGGKDSHLSLFRALQEGFRVKALLTMLSDRGDFTAGHRLPLSFLRCQAEAMGIPLFFRHTSWEEYEKHFLEMLLQFREQGFTGGVFGDIDLWPHREWVERMCAQAGLAPHLPLWGKDRLEVASAIIDHGFEAYIVVVKDQFLPPSFLGRRYDRTLVEELRALGVDVCAEEGEFHTVVVNGPTYRYPVDYTFGEVRAEEGYHILTVR
;
A
#
# COMPACT_ATOMS: atom_id res chain seq x y z
N MET A 1 26.54 -10.08 -9.09
CA MET A 1 26.41 -11.18 -8.12
C MET A 1 24.94 -11.47 -7.98
N PRO A 2 24.46 -12.72 -8.06
CA PRO A 2 23.04 -12.99 -7.83
C PRO A 2 22.70 -12.56 -6.39
N ASN A 3 21.60 -11.82 -6.24
CA ASN A 3 21.11 -11.38 -4.95
C ASN A 3 20.88 -12.61 -4.04
N ASN A 4 21.52 -12.62 -2.88
CA ASN A 4 21.43 -13.69 -1.88
C ASN A 4 20.10 -13.61 -1.08
N ASP A 5 19.03 -13.09 -1.70
CA ASP A 5 17.74 -12.83 -1.07
C ASP A 5 16.74 -13.97 -1.26
N PHE A 6 17.12 -14.97 -2.06
CA PHE A 6 16.26 -16.12 -2.35
C PHE A 6 15.87 -16.86 -1.06
N GLY A 7 14.58 -16.89 -0.77
CA GLY A 7 14.02 -17.56 0.40
C GLY A 7 14.01 -16.76 1.71
N LYS A 8 14.49 -15.53 1.73
CA LYS A 8 14.35 -14.65 2.91
C LYS A 8 12.89 -14.41 3.24
N GLN A 9 12.54 -14.56 4.51
CA GLN A 9 11.18 -14.32 4.99
C GLN A 9 10.99 -12.82 5.26
N VAL A 10 10.00 -12.23 4.61
CA VAL A 10 9.69 -10.79 4.74
C VAL A 10 8.20 -10.56 5.00
N PHE A 11 7.90 -9.46 5.66
CA PHE A 11 6.56 -8.89 5.65
C PHE A 11 6.45 -7.79 4.58
N VAL A 12 5.23 -7.39 4.25
CA VAL A 12 4.95 -6.22 3.40
C VAL A 12 4.18 -5.19 4.22
N SER A 13 4.64 -3.94 4.24
CA SER A 13 3.85 -2.81 4.74
C SER A 13 2.68 -2.60 3.77
N PHE A 14 1.47 -2.90 4.25
CA PHE A 14 0.32 -3.12 3.38
C PHE A 14 -0.80 -2.13 3.65
N SER A 15 -1.08 -1.28 2.68
CA SER A 15 -2.16 -0.28 2.75
C SER A 15 -3.46 -0.74 2.06
N GLY A 16 -3.40 -1.81 1.26
CA GLY A 16 -4.49 -2.25 0.38
C GLY A 16 -4.57 -1.49 -0.96
N GLY A 17 -3.70 -0.51 -1.17
CA GLY A 17 -3.60 0.29 -2.39
C GLY A 17 -2.57 -0.23 -3.40
N LYS A 18 -2.49 0.44 -4.55
CA LYS A 18 -1.73 0.04 -5.74
C LYS A 18 -0.23 -0.19 -5.48
N ASP A 19 0.43 0.70 -4.72
CA ASP A 19 1.89 0.67 -4.56
C ASP A 19 2.31 -0.48 -3.63
N SER A 20 1.56 -0.72 -2.54
CA SER A 20 1.79 -1.86 -1.66
C SER A 20 1.60 -3.21 -2.37
N HIS A 21 0.65 -3.30 -3.31
CA HIS A 21 0.45 -4.49 -4.14
C HIS A 21 1.56 -4.68 -5.17
N LEU A 22 1.98 -3.61 -5.85
CA LEU A 22 3.09 -3.70 -6.80
C LEU A 22 4.39 -4.07 -6.10
N SER A 23 4.64 -3.53 -4.89
CA SER A 23 5.82 -3.86 -4.09
C SER A 23 5.80 -5.32 -3.64
N LEU A 24 4.65 -5.83 -3.18
CA LEU A 24 4.44 -7.26 -2.90
C LEU A 24 4.77 -8.11 -4.13
N PHE A 25 4.21 -7.78 -5.29
CA PHE A 25 4.43 -8.52 -6.53
C PHE A 25 5.90 -8.53 -6.93
N ARG A 26 6.59 -7.40 -6.86
CA ARG A 26 8.04 -7.30 -7.15
C ARG A 26 8.87 -8.15 -6.20
N ALA A 27 8.60 -8.08 -4.91
CA ALA A 27 9.29 -8.90 -3.92
C ALA A 27 9.13 -10.41 -4.20
N LEU A 28 7.93 -10.85 -4.58
CA LEU A 28 7.70 -12.25 -4.97
C LEU A 28 8.49 -12.62 -6.23
N GLN A 29 8.56 -11.75 -7.24
CA GLN A 29 9.35 -11.96 -8.45
C GLN A 29 10.86 -12.04 -8.15
N GLU A 30 11.35 -11.29 -7.16
CA GLU A 30 12.74 -11.29 -6.71
C GLU A 30 13.08 -12.50 -5.83
N GLY A 31 12.12 -13.37 -5.54
CA GLY A 31 12.32 -14.62 -4.80
C GLY A 31 12.19 -14.50 -3.29
N PHE A 32 11.70 -13.37 -2.76
CA PHE A 32 11.37 -13.26 -1.34
C PHE A 32 10.18 -14.16 -0.97
N ARG A 33 10.20 -14.66 0.25
CA ARG A 33 9.09 -15.41 0.83
C ARG A 33 8.24 -14.45 1.67
N VAL A 34 7.23 -13.86 1.07
CA VAL A 34 6.29 -12.99 1.81
C VAL A 34 5.42 -13.84 2.72
N LYS A 35 5.54 -13.63 4.03
CA LYS A 35 4.88 -14.41 5.09
C LYS A 35 3.83 -13.63 5.87
N ALA A 36 3.82 -12.30 5.74
CA ALA A 36 2.88 -11.45 6.43
C ALA A 36 2.60 -10.16 5.64
N LEU A 37 1.38 -9.65 5.78
CA LEU A 37 1.02 -8.29 5.48
C LEU A 37 0.89 -7.54 6.81
N LEU A 38 1.46 -6.35 6.93
CA LEU A 38 1.36 -5.50 8.11
C LEU A 38 0.60 -4.23 7.78
N THR A 39 -0.48 -3.96 8.49
CA THR A 39 -1.28 -2.75 8.34
C THR A 39 -1.41 -2.02 9.68
N MET A 40 -1.17 -0.72 9.66
CA MET A 40 -1.47 0.16 10.78
C MET A 40 -2.85 0.77 10.59
N LEU A 41 -3.73 0.57 11.57
CA LEU A 41 -5.10 1.07 11.57
C LEU A 41 -5.22 2.32 12.44
N SER A 42 -6.19 3.16 12.14
CA SER A 42 -6.54 4.31 12.95
C SER A 42 -7.01 3.88 14.35
N ASP A 43 -6.69 4.66 15.37
CA ASP A 43 -7.27 4.54 16.70
C ASP A 43 -8.75 4.96 16.74
N ARG A 44 -9.22 5.67 15.69
CA ARG A 44 -10.61 6.15 15.55
C ARG A 44 -11.55 5.12 14.94
N GLY A 45 -11.04 3.93 14.56
CA GLY A 45 -11.86 2.87 13.98
C GLY A 45 -11.06 1.84 13.20
N ASP A 46 -11.75 0.80 12.76
CA ASP A 46 -11.18 -0.33 12.01
C ASP A 46 -10.94 0.04 10.52
N PHE A 47 -10.12 1.06 10.26
CA PHE A 47 -9.75 1.48 8.89
C PHE A 47 -8.33 2.05 8.84
N THR A 48 -7.72 2.01 7.64
CA THR A 48 -6.40 2.62 7.39
C THR A 48 -6.49 4.15 7.35
N ALA A 49 -5.49 4.84 7.86
CA ALA A 49 -5.50 6.30 7.97
C ALA A 49 -5.61 7.01 6.60
N GLY A 50 -4.79 6.64 5.61
CA GLY A 50 -4.79 7.27 4.29
C GLY A 50 -5.89 6.75 3.37
N HIS A 51 -5.88 5.45 3.08
CA HIS A 51 -6.80 4.83 2.12
C HIS A 51 -8.23 4.69 2.63
N ARG A 52 -8.47 4.86 3.93
CA ARG A 52 -9.80 4.69 4.56
C ARG A 52 -10.43 3.31 4.31
N LEU A 53 -9.62 2.30 3.99
CA LEU A 53 -10.08 0.94 3.77
C LEU A 53 -10.40 0.26 5.11
N PRO A 54 -11.58 -0.36 5.24
CA PRO A 54 -11.95 -1.05 6.47
C PRO A 54 -11.14 -2.35 6.62
N LEU A 55 -10.86 -2.71 7.88
CA LEU A 55 -10.13 -3.95 8.22
C LEU A 55 -10.78 -5.20 7.61
N SER A 56 -12.13 -5.22 7.53
CA SER A 56 -12.85 -6.32 6.88
C SER A 56 -12.44 -6.50 5.42
N PHE A 57 -12.30 -5.41 4.66
CA PHE A 57 -11.87 -5.46 3.27
C PHE A 57 -10.39 -5.88 3.13
N LEU A 58 -9.50 -5.35 3.98
CA LEU A 58 -8.09 -5.76 4.02
C LEU A 58 -7.93 -7.26 4.31
N ARG A 59 -8.80 -7.82 5.15
CA ARG A 59 -8.85 -9.29 5.41
C ARG A 59 -9.26 -10.05 4.16
N CYS A 60 -10.26 -9.59 3.41
CA CYS A 60 -10.64 -10.21 2.14
C CYS A 60 -9.48 -10.18 1.13
N GLN A 61 -8.76 -9.05 1.02
CA GLN A 61 -7.56 -8.98 0.19
C GLN A 61 -6.49 -9.99 0.63
N ALA A 62 -6.17 -10.04 1.92
CA ALA A 62 -5.18 -10.95 2.49
C ALA A 62 -5.56 -12.43 2.27
N GLU A 63 -6.82 -12.77 2.47
CA GLU A 63 -7.36 -14.12 2.21
C GLU A 63 -7.27 -14.49 0.73
N ALA A 64 -7.68 -13.59 -0.16
CA ALA A 64 -7.61 -13.80 -1.61
C ALA A 64 -6.17 -14.00 -2.09
N MET A 65 -5.18 -13.38 -1.46
CA MET A 65 -3.76 -13.60 -1.72
C MET A 65 -3.19 -14.81 -0.98
N GLY A 66 -3.86 -15.29 0.08
CA GLY A 66 -3.41 -16.37 0.95
C GLY A 66 -2.20 -16.00 1.80
N ILE A 67 -2.09 -14.74 2.19
CA ILE A 67 -1.02 -14.20 3.03
C ILE A 67 -1.65 -13.68 4.33
N PRO A 68 -1.17 -14.09 5.52
CA PRO A 68 -1.71 -13.62 6.80
C PRO A 68 -1.61 -12.09 6.97
N LEU A 69 -2.68 -11.45 7.46
CA LEU A 69 -2.73 -10.04 7.78
C LEU A 69 -2.49 -9.84 9.29
N PHE A 70 -1.48 -9.04 9.61
CA PHE A 70 -1.22 -8.50 10.93
C PHE A 70 -1.60 -7.03 10.94
N PHE A 71 -2.18 -6.57 12.04
CA PHE A 71 -2.56 -5.17 12.16
C PHE A 71 -2.41 -4.66 13.59
N ARG A 72 -2.27 -3.35 13.72
CA ARG A 72 -2.21 -2.66 15.00
C ARG A 72 -2.97 -1.33 14.88
N HIS A 73 -3.85 -1.04 15.87
CA HIS A 73 -4.43 0.29 16.01
C HIS A 73 -3.42 1.24 16.63
N THR A 74 -3.38 2.47 16.11
CA THR A 74 -2.44 3.47 16.58
C THR A 74 -2.97 4.88 16.31
N SER A 75 -2.68 5.81 17.22
CA SER A 75 -2.76 7.23 16.95
C SER A 75 -1.53 7.67 16.13
N TRP A 76 -1.56 8.88 15.62
CA TRP A 76 -0.40 9.43 14.90
C TRP A 76 0.80 9.61 15.84
N GLU A 77 0.56 10.03 17.07
CA GLU A 77 1.60 10.26 18.09
C GLU A 77 2.31 8.97 18.52
N GLU A 78 1.60 7.84 18.51
CA GLU A 78 2.18 6.54 18.90
C GLU A 78 2.56 5.67 17.70
N TYR A 79 2.39 6.16 16.46
CA TYR A 79 2.57 5.36 15.25
C TYR A 79 3.95 4.71 15.19
N GLU A 80 5.00 5.49 15.38
CA GLU A 80 6.38 5.01 15.31
C GLU A 80 6.68 3.93 16.36
N LYS A 81 6.21 4.14 17.59
CA LYS A 81 6.37 3.18 18.68
C LYS A 81 5.67 1.86 18.38
N HIS A 82 4.39 1.92 17.99
CA HIS A 82 3.61 0.72 17.69
C HIS A 82 4.11 -0.01 16.45
N PHE A 83 4.58 0.73 15.45
CA PHE A 83 5.20 0.13 14.27
C PHE A 83 6.48 -0.62 14.65
N LEU A 84 7.36 -0.02 15.44
CA LEU A 84 8.58 -0.68 15.94
C LEU A 84 8.28 -1.94 16.75
N GLU A 85 7.28 -1.91 17.64
CA GLU A 85 6.84 -3.09 18.39
C GLU A 85 6.46 -4.25 17.45
N MET A 86 5.73 -3.97 16.36
CA MET A 86 5.39 -4.97 15.35
C MET A 86 6.61 -5.52 14.62
N LEU A 87 7.57 -4.66 14.28
CA LEU A 87 8.81 -5.07 13.64
C LEU A 87 9.65 -5.99 14.55
N LEU A 88 9.76 -5.68 15.84
CA LEU A 88 10.46 -6.51 16.82
C LEU A 88 9.80 -7.89 16.95
N GLN A 89 8.47 -7.96 17.00
CA GLN A 89 7.74 -9.23 16.99
C GLN A 89 8.02 -10.05 15.73
N PHE A 90 8.06 -9.43 14.56
CA PHE A 90 8.43 -10.12 13.32
C PHE A 90 9.87 -10.62 13.36
N ARG A 91 10.80 -9.83 13.89
CA ARG A 91 12.19 -10.26 14.07
C ARG A 91 12.29 -11.51 14.94
N GLU A 92 11.56 -11.56 16.06
CA GLU A 92 11.49 -12.73 16.96
C GLU A 92 10.90 -13.97 16.26
N GLN A 93 9.96 -13.78 15.33
CA GLN A 93 9.36 -14.83 14.51
C GLN A 93 10.24 -15.28 13.33
N GLY A 94 11.46 -14.75 13.21
CA GLY A 94 12.43 -15.14 12.19
C GLY A 94 12.30 -14.40 10.85
N PHE A 95 11.55 -13.30 10.79
CA PHE A 95 11.58 -12.43 9.62
C PHE A 95 12.96 -11.76 9.50
N THR A 96 13.41 -11.56 8.27
CA THR A 96 14.71 -10.96 7.97
C THR A 96 14.59 -9.55 7.38
N GLY A 97 13.41 -9.14 6.97
CA GLY A 97 13.18 -7.82 6.38
C GLY A 97 11.72 -7.47 6.19
N GLY A 98 11.50 -6.24 5.73
CA GLY A 98 10.21 -5.69 5.35
C GLY A 98 10.24 -5.07 3.96
N VAL A 99 9.13 -5.19 3.23
CA VAL A 99 8.94 -4.61 1.90
C VAL A 99 8.03 -3.39 2.00
N PHE A 100 8.42 -2.31 1.33
CA PHE A 100 7.75 -1.00 1.40
C PHE A 100 7.48 -0.46 0.01
N GLY A 101 6.39 0.31 -0.14
CA GLY A 101 5.91 0.81 -1.42
C GLY A 101 6.36 2.22 -1.78
N ASP A 102 7.28 2.81 -1.04
CA ASP A 102 7.75 4.18 -1.24
C ASP A 102 8.57 4.29 -2.54
N ILE A 103 8.36 5.40 -3.28
CA ILE A 103 8.94 5.57 -4.62
C ILE A 103 10.14 6.52 -4.60
N ASP A 104 9.99 7.75 -4.06
CA ASP A 104 11.04 8.77 -4.19
C ASP A 104 11.09 9.82 -3.06
N LEU A 105 10.20 9.75 -2.07
CA LEU A 105 10.21 10.70 -0.95
C LEU A 105 11.29 10.33 0.10
N TRP A 106 12.40 11.04 0.11
CA TRP A 106 13.53 10.80 1.01
C TRP A 106 13.15 10.68 2.49
N PRO A 107 12.27 11.54 3.07
CA PRO A 107 11.88 11.40 4.47
C PRO A 107 11.23 10.04 4.79
N HIS A 108 10.45 9.48 3.85
CA HIS A 108 9.83 8.17 4.00
C HIS A 108 10.89 7.06 4.03
N ARG A 109 11.83 7.09 3.09
CA ARG A 109 12.93 6.12 3.05
C ARG A 109 13.78 6.17 4.31
N GLU A 110 14.20 7.35 4.74
CA GLU A 110 15.00 7.52 5.96
C GLU A 110 14.26 6.96 7.18
N TRP A 111 12.95 7.21 7.27
CA TRP A 111 12.12 6.66 8.33
C TRP A 111 12.06 5.12 8.27
N VAL A 112 11.81 4.53 7.11
CA VAL A 112 11.77 3.08 6.89
C VAL A 112 13.11 2.44 7.25
N GLU A 113 14.22 2.99 6.76
CA GLU A 113 15.57 2.48 7.04
C GLU A 113 15.90 2.53 8.54
N ARG A 114 15.54 3.63 9.21
CA ARG A 114 15.74 3.80 10.65
C ARG A 114 14.90 2.80 11.46
N MET A 115 13.61 2.62 11.14
CA MET A 115 12.73 1.69 11.84
C MET A 115 13.20 0.25 11.67
N CYS A 116 13.54 -0.15 10.45
CA CYS A 116 14.07 -1.48 10.18
C CYS A 116 15.41 -1.71 10.91
N ALA A 117 16.32 -0.75 10.91
CA ALA A 117 17.60 -0.86 11.60
C ALA A 117 17.42 -1.07 13.12
N GLN A 118 16.50 -0.34 13.75
CA GLN A 118 16.19 -0.52 15.18
C GLN A 118 15.67 -1.93 15.51
N ALA A 119 14.92 -2.55 14.60
CA ALA A 119 14.41 -3.90 14.77
C ALA A 119 15.39 -4.99 14.28
N GLY A 120 16.55 -4.64 13.70
CA GLY A 120 17.47 -5.61 13.11
C GLY A 120 16.91 -6.30 11.86
N LEU A 121 16.05 -5.60 11.11
CA LEU A 121 15.46 -6.05 9.85
C LEU A 121 16.07 -5.30 8.67
N ALA A 122 16.08 -5.90 7.48
CA ALA A 122 16.51 -5.25 6.26
C ALA A 122 15.29 -4.58 5.56
N PRO A 123 15.33 -3.29 5.21
CA PRO A 123 14.31 -2.69 4.38
C PRO A 123 14.51 -3.07 2.92
N HIS A 124 13.41 -3.33 2.22
CA HIS A 124 13.38 -3.58 0.79
C HIS A 124 12.34 -2.67 0.14
N LEU A 125 12.78 -1.77 -0.75
CA LEU A 125 11.96 -0.77 -1.42
C LEU A 125 12.04 -1.02 -2.94
N PRO A 126 11.26 -1.96 -3.50
CA PRO A 126 11.40 -2.37 -4.91
C PRO A 126 10.98 -1.30 -5.92
N LEU A 127 10.28 -0.26 -5.48
CA LEU A 127 9.85 0.87 -6.31
C LEU A 127 10.77 2.08 -6.18
N TRP A 128 11.72 2.07 -5.26
CA TRP A 128 12.56 3.23 -4.96
C TRP A 128 13.38 3.70 -6.16
N GLY A 129 13.30 5.01 -6.42
CA GLY A 129 14.01 5.68 -7.50
C GLY A 129 13.49 5.33 -8.90
N LYS A 130 12.34 4.68 -9.00
CA LYS A 130 11.68 4.45 -10.29
C LYS A 130 10.96 5.71 -10.75
N ASP A 131 10.90 5.90 -12.06
CA ASP A 131 10.04 6.94 -12.64
C ASP A 131 8.57 6.67 -12.29
N ARG A 132 7.83 7.71 -11.88
CA ARG A 132 6.42 7.58 -11.46
C ARG A 132 5.51 7.07 -12.59
N LEU A 133 5.80 7.39 -13.85
CA LEU A 133 5.05 6.85 -15.00
C LEU A 133 5.40 5.38 -15.25
N GLU A 134 6.64 4.97 -15.02
CA GLU A 134 7.02 3.54 -15.09
C GLU A 134 6.28 2.74 -14.01
N VAL A 135 6.17 3.28 -12.78
CA VAL A 135 5.41 2.64 -11.70
C VAL A 135 3.93 2.55 -12.06
N ALA A 136 3.32 3.65 -12.50
CA ALA A 136 1.93 3.68 -12.94
C ALA A 136 1.65 2.69 -14.08
N SER A 137 2.54 2.65 -15.07
CA SER A 137 2.45 1.71 -16.20
C SER A 137 2.57 0.25 -15.73
N ALA A 138 3.50 -0.03 -14.80
CA ALA A 138 3.68 -1.37 -14.26
C ALA A 138 2.43 -1.88 -13.53
N ILE A 139 1.74 -1.04 -12.77
CA ILE A 139 0.46 -1.38 -12.12
C ILE A 139 -0.56 -1.82 -13.15
N ILE A 140 -0.71 -1.06 -14.24
CA ILE A 140 -1.67 -1.33 -15.31
C ILE A 140 -1.26 -2.58 -16.11
N ASP A 141 0.00 -2.67 -16.52
CA ASP A 141 0.50 -3.71 -17.43
C ASP A 141 0.57 -5.09 -16.75
N HIS A 142 0.78 -5.13 -15.45
CA HIS A 142 0.67 -6.37 -14.68
C HIS A 142 -0.78 -6.77 -14.37
N GLY A 143 -1.78 -5.99 -14.80
CA GLY A 143 -3.18 -6.34 -14.68
C GLY A 143 -3.75 -6.16 -13.29
N PHE A 144 -3.20 -5.25 -12.47
CA PHE A 144 -3.86 -4.86 -11.23
C PHE A 144 -5.15 -4.10 -11.53
N GLU A 145 -6.21 -4.48 -10.85
CA GLU A 145 -7.49 -3.81 -10.91
C GLU A 145 -7.63 -2.90 -9.68
N ALA A 146 -7.32 -1.63 -9.87
CA ALA A 146 -7.31 -0.62 -8.83
C ALA A 146 -8.32 0.49 -9.13
N TYR A 147 -8.88 1.09 -8.06
CA TYR A 147 -9.86 2.18 -8.15
C TYR A 147 -9.50 3.30 -7.18
N ILE A 148 -9.75 4.55 -7.54
CA ILE A 148 -9.61 5.69 -6.63
C ILE A 148 -10.75 5.66 -5.60
N VAL A 149 -10.39 5.70 -4.32
CA VAL A 149 -11.37 5.67 -3.22
C VAL A 149 -11.26 6.87 -2.28
N VAL A 150 -10.17 7.60 -2.34
CA VAL A 150 -10.00 8.88 -1.61
C VAL A 150 -9.43 9.89 -2.59
N VAL A 151 -9.95 11.11 -2.55
CA VAL A 151 -9.38 12.29 -3.23
C VAL A 151 -9.26 13.44 -2.26
N LYS A 152 -8.17 14.20 -2.39
CA LYS A 152 -7.98 15.44 -1.64
C LYS A 152 -8.51 16.61 -2.47
N ASP A 153 -9.42 17.41 -1.89
CA ASP A 153 -10.17 18.47 -2.56
C ASP A 153 -9.30 19.48 -3.30
N GLN A 154 -8.10 19.70 -2.76
CA GLN A 154 -7.12 20.61 -3.35
C GLN A 154 -6.65 20.17 -4.75
N PHE A 155 -6.65 18.84 -5.03
CA PHE A 155 -6.06 18.28 -6.23
C PHE A 155 -7.10 17.72 -7.20
N LEU A 156 -8.11 17.02 -6.67
CA LEU A 156 -9.08 16.29 -7.49
C LEU A 156 -10.51 16.45 -6.97
N PRO A 157 -11.48 16.65 -7.85
CA PRO A 157 -12.90 16.68 -7.49
C PRO A 157 -13.42 15.25 -7.17
N PRO A 158 -14.56 15.13 -6.45
CA PRO A 158 -15.17 13.85 -6.11
C PRO A 158 -15.53 12.96 -7.30
N SER A 159 -15.64 13.52 -8.51
CA SER A 159 -15.91 12.77 -9.75
C SER A 159 -14.81 11.77 -10.13
N PHE A 160 -13.64 11.85 -9.50
CA PHE A 160 -12.57 10.85 -9.67
C PHE A 160 -12.78 9.61 -8.82
N LEU A 161 -13.62 9.66 -7.80
CA LEU A 161 -13.92 8.49 -6.96
C LEU A 161 -14.60 7.38 -7.77
N GLY A 162 -14.20 6.15 -7.53
CA GLY A 162 -14.69 4.95 -8.23
C GLY A 162 -14.11 4.78 -9.63
N ARG A 163 -13.28 5.69 -10.10
CA ARG A 163 -12.62 5.54 -11.41
C ARG A 163 -11.53 4.47 -11.33
N ARG A 164 -11.50 3.60 -12.34
CA ARG A 164 -10.46 2.60 -12.49
C ARG A 164 -9.11 3.28 -12.79
N TYR A 165 -8.07 2.78 -12.17
CA TYR A 165 -6.70 3.21 -12.41
C TYR A 165 -6.18 2.55 -13.70
N ASP A 166 -6.39 3.22 -14.83
CA ASP A 166 -6.03 2.79 -16.17
C ASP A 166 -5.24 3.86 -16.92
N ARG A 167 -4.85 3.57 -18.17
CA ARG A 167 -4.07 4.49 -18.99
C ARG A 167 -4.77 5.84 -19.22
N THR A 168 -6.09 5.80 -19.41
CA THR A 168 -6.89 7.03 -19.63
C THR A 168 -6.87 7.91 -18.37
N LEU A 169 -7.04 7.32 -17.18
CA LEU A 169 -6.94 8.05 -15.94
C LEU A 169 -5.54 8.64 -15.73
N VAL A 170 -4.48 7.87 -16.00
CA VAL A 170 -3.09 8.34 -15.87
C VAL A 170 -2.80 9.53 -16.79
N GLU A 171 -3.28 9.49 -18.03
CA GLU A 171 -3.14 10.62 -18.98
C GLU A 171 -3.89 11.86 -18.49
N GLU A 172 -5.08 11.71 -17.94
CA GLU A 172 -5.87 12.81 -17.40
C GLU A 172 -5.22 13.44 -16.15
N LEU A 173 -4.73 12.61 -15.21
CA LEU A 173 -3.99 13.08 -14.03
C LEU A 173 -2.77 13.92 -14.45
N ARG A 174 -2.02 13.45 -15.45
CA ARG A 174 -0.89 14.21 -16.01
C ARG A 174 -1.31 15.53 -16.62
N ALA A 175 -2.39 15.54 -17.37
CA ALA A 175 -2.91 16.78 -17.99
C ALA A 175 -3.35 17.80 -16.93
N LEU A 176 -3.80 17.33 -15.77
CA LEU A 176 -4.15 18.18 -14.62
C LEU A 176 -2.94 18.58 -13.76
N GLY A 177 -1.75 18.06 -14.05
CA GLY A 177 -0.55 18.29 -13.24
C GLY A 177 -0.59 17.60 -11.88
N VAL A 178 -1.42 16.55 -11.73
CA VAL A 178 -1.50 15.73 -10.52
C VAL A 178 -0.54 14.54 -10.63
N ASP A 179 0.15 14.23 -9.52
CA ASP A 179 1.04 13.07 -9.49
C ASP A 179 0.27 11.77 -9.74
N VAL A 180 0.72 11.02 -10.74
CA VAL A 180 0.08 9.75 -11.12
C VAL A 180 0.22 8.67 -10.06
N CYS A 181 1.25 8.74 -9.20
CA CYS A 181 1.45 7.82 -8.09
C CYS A 181 0.81 8.29 -6.79
N ALA A 182 0.48 9.60 -6.70
CA ALA A 182 -0.10 10.22 -5.51
C ALA A 182 0.80 10.10 -4.26
N GLU A 183 2.11 10.29 -4.44
CA GLU A 183 3.09 10.17 -3.34
C GLU A 183 2.90 11.21 -2.24
N GLU A 184 2.30 12.36 -2.54
CA GLU A 184 1.98 13.41 -1.57
C GLU A 184 0.52 13.35 -1.07
N GLY A 185 -0.18 12.26 -1.33
CA GLY A 185 -1.52 12.01 -0.82
C GLY A 185 -2.64 12.73 -1.59
N GLU A 186 -2.44 12.99 -2.88
CA GLU A 186 -3.45 13.63 -3.74
C GLU A 186 -4.70 12.77 -3.89
N PHE A 187 -4.49 11.45 -3.94
CA PHE A 187 -5.56 10.45 -3.92
C PHE A 187 -5.06 9.12 -3.36
N HIS A 188 -5.97 8.24 -2.97
CA HIS A 188 -5.64 6.87 -2.58
C HIS A 188 -6.51 5.87 -3.35
N THR A 189 -5.98 4.65 -3.49
CA THR A 189 -6.60 3.59 -4.27
C THR A 189 -6.92 2.36 -3.43
N VAL A 190 -7.84 1.54 -3.91
CA VAL A 190 -8.06 0.16 -3.48
C VAL A 190 -7.76 -0.79 -4.63
N VAL A 191 -7.14 -1.93 -4.35
CA VAL A 191 -6.94 -3.01 -5.34
C VAL A 191 -7.91 -4.15 -5.04
N VAL A 192 -8.62 -4.61 -6.06
CA VAL A 192 -9.64 -5.67 -5.92
C VAL A 192 -9.23 -6.97 -6.63
N ASN A 193 -8.25 -6.89 -7.54
CA ASN A 193 -7.73 -8.02 -8.28
C ASN A 193 -6.31 -7.74 -8.81
N GLY A 194 -5.55 -8.78 -9.15
CA GLY A 194 -4.22 -8.64 -9.72
C GLY A 194 -3.41 -9.93 -9.66
N PRO A 195 -2.15 -9.93 -10.11
CA PRO A 195 -1.33 -11.13 -10.27
C PRO A 195 -0.97 -11.84 -8.94
N THR A 196 -1.16 -11.16 -7.80
CA THR A 196 -0.93 -11.73 -6.47
C THR A 196 -2.15 -12.40 -5.87
N TYR A 197 -3.31 -12.23 -6.49
CA TYR A 197 -4.58 -12.78 -6.04
C TYR A 197 -4.83 -14.18 -6.62
N ARG A 198 -5.39 -15.08 -5.81
CA ARG A 198 -5.88 -16.41 -6.24
C ARG A 198 -7.27 -16.30 -6.86
N TYR A 199 -8.04 -15.29 -6.43
CA TYR A 199 -9.37 -14.94 -6.90
C TYR A 199 -9.63 -13.46 -6.62
N PRO A 200 -10.46 -12.77 -7.43
CA PRO A 200 -10.82 -11.38 -7.19
C PRO A 200 -11.54 -11.22 -5.85
N VAL A 201 -11.37 -10.08 -5.20
CA VAL A 201 -12.16 -9.72 -4.01
C VAL A 201 -13.52 -9.20 -4.46
N ASP A 202 -14.59 -9.76 -3.89
CA ASP A 202 -15.92 -9.19 -4.05
C ASP A 202 -15.98 -7.82 -3.35
N TYR A 203 -16.51 -6.82 -4.04
CA TYR A 203 -16.61 -5.47 -3.50
C TYR A 203 -17.84 -4.74 -3.97
N THR A 204 -18.27 -3.77 -3.19
CA THR A 204 -19.27 -2.78 -3.58
C THR A 204 -18.81 -1.40 -3.14
N PHE A 205 -18.97 -0.42 -4.01
CA PHE A 205 -18.83 0.97 -3.63
C PHE A 205 -20.10 1.47 -2.95
N GLY A 206 -19.91 2.13 -1.81
CA GLY A 206 -21.01 2.68 -1.02
C GLY A 206 -21.09 4.21 -1.15
N GLU A 207 -21.33 4.87 -0.05
CA GLU A 207 -21.52 6.32 -0.01
C GLU A 207 -20.20 7.09 -0.13
N VAL A 208 -20.27 8.27 -0.72
CA VAL A 208 -19.20 9.27 -0.66
C VAL A 208 -19.36 10.09 0.62
N ARG A 209 -18.28 10.20 1.40
CA ARG A 209 -18.21 11.05 2.60
C ARG A 209 -17.20 12.14 2.42
N ALA A 210 -17.49 13.32 2.93
CA ALA A 210 -16.54 14.44 2.99
C ALA A 210 -16.00 14.55 4.42
N GLU A 211 -14.68 14.53 4.57
CA GLU A 211 -13.97 14.63 5.86
C GLU A 211 -12.69 15.47 5.68
N GLU A 212 -12.60 16.61 6.40
CA GLU A 212 -11.37 17.40 6.55
C GLU A 212 -10.58 17.67 5.26
N GLY A 213 -11.28 18.05 4.17
CA GLY A 213 -10.64 18.36 2.87
C GLY A 213 -10.39 17.14 1.99
N TYR A 214 -11.02 16.02 2.30
CA TYR A 214 -11.00 14.79 1.50
C TYR A 214 -12.43 14.34 1.18
N HIS A 215 -12.59 13.72 0.02
CA HIS A 215 -13.77 12.92 -0.28
C HIS A 215 -13.38 11.44 -0.31
N ILE A 216 -14.19 10.63 0.36
CA ILE A 216 -13.92 9.21 0.61
C ILE A 216 -15.08 8.39 0.06
N LEU A 217 -14.80 7.48 -0.86
CA LEU A 217 -15.73 6.47 -1.34
C LEU A 217 -15.60 5.22 -0.45
N THR A 218 -16.67 4.89 0.27
CA THR A 218 -16.64 3.71 1.12
C THR A 218 -16.61 2.42 0.28
N VAL A 219 -15.85 1.44 0.74
CA VAL A 219 -15.72 0.11 0.11
C VAL A 219 -16.19 -0.95 1.10
N ARG A 220 -16.97 -1.89 0.62
CA ARG A 220 -17.48 -3.03 1.42
C ARG A 220 -17.25 -4.34 0.69
#